data_2e94a1a173cf2c5d7621c5f674928d09
#
_entry.id   2e94a1a173cf2c5d7621c5f674928d09
#
_cell.length_a   1.000
_cell.length_b   1.000
_cell.length_c   1.000
_cell.angle_alpha   90.00
_cell.angle_beta   90.00
_cell.angle_gamma   90.00
#
_symmetry.space_group_name_H-M   'P 1'
#
loop_
_entity.id
_entity.type
_entity.pdbx_description
1 polymer ?
#
loop_
_entity_poly.entity_id
_entity_poly.type
_entity_poly.pdbx_seq_one_letter_code
_entity_poly.pdbx_strand_id
1 'polypeptide(L)'
;MRKKGIIFIAHGSKKEESNKEFIEMVNKISQKDNNYDFIKPAFLELVTPDIKSVATEFIIKGAKRIVFYPFFLNSGKHVQIDIPNIIKDLREEAPEVNFELLPHFGKSQKIEEIILSDIN
;
A
#
# COMPACT_ATOMS: atom_id res chain seq x y z
N MET A 1 21.44 10.68 -0.66
CA MET A 1 20.42 10.14 0.25
C MET A 1 19.55 9.12 -0.47
N ARG A 2 19.26 8.01 0.22
CA ARG A 2 18.40 6.99 -0.36
C ARG A 2 16.95 7.39 -0.21
N LYS A 3 16.20 7.33 -1.31
CA LYS A 3 14.79 7.66 -1.29
C LYS A 3 13.94 6.46 -0.91
N LYS A 4 12.88 6.73 -0.19
CA LYS A 4 11.99 5.72 0.35
C LYS A 4 10.55 6.01 -0.06
N GLY A 5 9.84 4.98 -0.54
CA GLY A 5 8.45 5.09 -0.91
C GLY A 5 7.56 4.16 -0.13
N ILE A 6 6.29 4.52 -0.01
CA ILE A 6 5.26 3.63 0.53
C ILE A 6 4.08 3.57 -0.44
N ILE A 7 3.60 2.36 -0.67
CA ILE A 7 2.46 2.09 -1.52
C ILE A 7 1.35 1.50 -0.65
N PHE A 8 0.21 2.20 -0.59
CA PHE A 8 -0.97 1.68 0.08
C PHE A 8 -1.77 0.88 -0.92
N ILE A 9 -2.15 -0.33 -0.57
CA ILE A 9 -2.82 -1.26 -1.48
C ILE A 9 -4.26 -1.49 -1.05
N ALA A 10 -5.20 -1.27 -1.95
CA ALA A 10 -6.59 -1.69 -1.79
C ALA A 10 -6.94 -2.71 -2.87
N HIS A 11 -8.05 -3.41 -2.69
CA HIS A 11 -8.47 -4.41 -3.67
C HIS A 11 -8.80 -3.79 -5.03
N GLY A 12 -9.52 -2.69 -5.01
CA GLY A 12 -10.12 -2.11 -6.18
C GLY A 12 -11.59 -2.47 -6.27
N SER A 13 -12.42 -1.55 -6.71
CA SER A 13 -13.87 -1.72 -6.77
C SER A 13 -14.41 -1.22 -8.10
N LYS A 14 -15.50 -1.82 -8.55
CA LYS A 14 -16.25 -1.31 -9.69
C LYS A 14 -16.98 -0.02 -9.35
N LYS A 15 -17.16 0.27 -8.05
CA LYS A 15 -17.75 1.52 -7.57
C LYS A 15 -16.67 2.58 -7.46
N GLU A 16 -16.72 3.58 -8.30
CA GLU A 16 -15.75 4.68 -8.29
C GLU A 16 -15.65 5.37 -6.94
N GLU A 17 -16.77 5.52 -6.23
CA GLU A 17 -16.78 6.19 -4.94
C GLU A 17 -15.88 5.51 -3.93
N SER A 18 -15.89 4.17 -3.89
CA SER A 18 -15.02 3.41 -2.99
C SER A 18 -13.55 3.66 -3.29
N ASN A 19 -13.21 3.70 -4.57
CA ASN A 19 -11.84 3.96 -5.00
C ASN A 19 -11.41 5.37 -4.62
N LYS A 20 -12.30 6.35 -4.81
CA LYS A 20 -12.03 7.75 -4.45
C LYS A 20 -11.80 7.92 -2.96
N GLU A 21 -12.62 7.27 -2.13
CA GLU A 21 -12.46 7.33 -0.68
C GLU A 21 -11.08 6.84 -0.24
N PHE A 22 -10.64 5.74 -0.86
CA PHE A 22 -9.32 5.19 -0.56
C PHE A 22 -8.21 6.16 -0.99
N ILE A 23 -8.30 6.69 -2.20
CA ILE A 23 -7.32 7.64 -2.74
C ILE A 23 -7.26 8.89 -1.85
N GLU A 24 -8.40 9.42 -1.43
CA GLU A 24 -8.46 10.58 -0.55
C GLU A 24 -7.81 10.30 0.80
N MET A 25 -8.02 9.11 1.35
CA MET A 25 -7.39 8.71 2.61
C MET A 25 -5.87 8.71 2.47
N VAL A 26 -5.35 8.13 1.39
CA VAL A 26 -3.91 8.09 1.12
C VAL A 26 -3.37 9.51 0.95
N ASN A 27 -4.09 10.38 0.26
CA ASN A 27 -3.68 11.77 0.09
C ASN A 27 -3.60 12.52 1.44
N LYS A 28 -4.55 12.28 2.32
CA LYS A 28 -4.52 12.87 3.67
C LYS A 28 -3.33 12.38 4.47
N ILE A 29 -3.02 11.09 4.39
CA ILE A 29 -1.84 10.53 5.03
C ILE A 29 -0.58 11.18 4.46
N SER A 30 -0.52 11.32 3.14
CA SER A 30 0.61 11.94 2.45
C SER A 30 0.87 13.36 2.94
N GLN A 31 -0.18 14.12 3.26
CA GLN A 31 -0.04 15.49 3.75
C GLN A 31 0.48 15.56 5.19
N LYS A 32 0.29 14.50 5.97
CA LYS A 32 0.66 14.46 7.39
C LYS A 32 1.99 13.77 7.64
N ASP A 33 2.37 12.82 6.79
CA ASP A 33 3.59 12.07 6.96
C ASP A 33 4.74 12.75 6.22
N ASN A 34 5.92 12.75 6.83
CA ASN A 34 7.13 13.28 6.21
C ASN A 34 8.30 12.28 6.25
N ASN A 35 8.00 11.00 6.53
CA ASN A 35 9.03 9.96 6.59
C ASN A 35 9.31 9.31 5.24
N TYR A 36 8.39 9.46 4.29
CA TYR A 36 8.51 8.86 2.96
C TYR A 36 8.61 9.94 1.90
N ASP A 37 9.49 9.72 0.92
CA ASP A 37 9.65 10.63 -0.21
C ASP A 37 8.51 10.49 -1.20
N PHE A 38 7.96 9.28 -1.34
CA PHE A 38 6.88 8.99 -2.27
C PHE A 38 5.78 8.24 -1.53
N ILE A 39 4.53 8.68 -1.68
CA ILE A 39 3.36 8.05 -1.05
C ILE A 39 2.27 7.98 -2.11
N LYS A 40 1.84 6.78 -2.47
CA LYS A 40 0.83 6.57 -3.51
C LYS A 40 -0.10 5.41 -3.19
N PRO A 41 -1.35 5.48 -3.67
CA PRO A 41 -2.24 4.33 -3.65
C PRO A 41 -1.97 3.43 -4.85
N ALA A 42 -2.29 2.15 -4.70
CA ALA A 42 -2.33 1.20 -5.80
C ALA A 42 -3.47 0.22 -5.56
N PHE A 43 -3.92 -0.40 -6.62
CA PHE A 43 -5.03 -1.36 -6.55
C PHE A 43 -4.56 -2.73 -7.00
N LEU A 44 -5.09 -3.76 -6.34
CA LEU A 44 -4.75 -5.14 -6.67
C LEU A 44 -5.32 -5.54 -8.02
N GLU A 45 -6.56 -5.14 -8.29
CA GLU A 45 -7.23 -5.42 -9.55
C GLU A 45 -8.35 -4.42 -9.83
N LEU A 46 -8.98 -4.52 -10.98
CA LEU A 46 -10.16 -3.76 -11.42
C LEU A 46 -9.91 -2.29 -11.75
N VAL A 47 -8.96 -1.65 -11.11
CA VAL A 47 -8.72 -0.20 -11.23
C VAL A 47 -7.22 0.03 -11.37
N THR A 48 -6.85 1.10 -12.08
CA THR A 48 -5.46 1.55 -12.16
C THR A 48 -5.23 2.69 -11.16
N PRO A 49 -3.98 2.90 -10.71
CA PRO A 49 -2.78 2.16 -11.07
C PRO A 49 -2.68 0.85 -10.29
N ASP A 50 -2.03 -0.14 -10.89
CA ASP A 50 -1.73 -1.39 -10.20
C ASP A 50 -0.43 -1.28 -9.39
N ILE A 51 -0.14 -2.32 -8.61
CA ILE A 51 0.98 -2.30 -7.68
C ILE A 51 2.32 -2.19 -8.42
N LYS A 52 2.51 -2.99 -9.46
CA LYS A 52 3.78 -3.00 -10.20
C LYS A 52 4.06 -1.67 -10.88
N SER A 53 3.02 -1.02 -11.42
CA SER A 53 3.17 0.27 -12.07
C SER A 53 3.65 1.34 -11.11
N VAL A 54 3.08 1.39 -9.91
CA VAL A 54 3.48 2.39 -8.91
C VAL A 54 4.90 2.09 -8.40
N ALA A 55 5.22 0.82 -8.16
CA ALA A 55 6.55 0.43 -7.73
C ALA A 55 7.59 0.82 -8.79
N THR A 56 7.30 0.58 -10.06
CA THR A 56 8.19 0.96 -11.16
C THR A 56 8.39 2.47 -11.22
N GLU A 57 7.32 3.23 -11.05
CA GLU A 57 7.41 4.70 -10.99
C GLU A 57 8.36 5.14 -9.88
N PHE A 58 8.24 4.55 -8.70
CA PHE A 58 9.11 4.88 -7.56
C PHE A 58 10.57 4.55 -7.86
N ILE A 59 10.82 3.40 -8.47
CA ILE A 59 12.18 2.97 -8.82
C ILE A 59 12.81 3.94 -9.82
N ILE A 60 12.05 4.35 -10.84
CA ILE A 60 12.53 5.33 -11.83
C ILE A 60 12.89 6.66 -11.16
N LYS A 61 12.13 7.05 -10.13
CA LYS A 61 12.39 8.27 -9.37
C LYS A 61 13.51 8.14 -8.34
N GLY A 62 14.10 6.96 -8.23
CA GLY A 62 15.27 6.74 -7.37
C GLY A 62 15.00 6.07 -6.03
N ALA A 63 13.82 5.49 -5.83
CA ALA A 63 13.54 4.79 -4.58
C ALA A 63 14.44 3.56 -4.44
N LYS A 64 15.04 3.41 -3.27
CA LYS A 64 15.88 2.25 -2.91
C LYS A 64 15.21 1.38 -1.86
N ARG A 65 14.15 1.87 -1.24
CA ARG A 65 13.32 1.12 -0.33
C ARG A 65 11.86 1.43 -0.63
N ILE A 66 11.06 0.38 -0.78
CA ILE A 66 9.62 0.50 -1.03
C ILE A 66 8.88 -0.35 -0.01
N VAL A 67 7.99 0.29 0.73
CA VAL A 67 7.17 -0.34 1.76
C VAL A 67 5.76 -0.50 1.20
N PHE A 68 5.13 -1.64 1.44
CA PHE A 68 3.76 -1.92 1.02
C PHE A 68 2.88 -2.02 2.25
N TYR A 69 1.79 -1.27 2.25
CA TYR A 69 0.79 -1.32 3.30
C TYR A 69 -0.53 -1.83 2.75
N PRO A 70 -0.91 -3.09 3.04
CA PRO A 70 -2.18 -3.65 2.55
C PRO A 70 -3.35 -3.13 3.38
N PHE A 71 -4.21 -2.35 2.74
CA PHE A 71 -5.40 -1.82 3.40
C PHE A 71 -6.55 -2.81 3.25
N PHE A 72 -6.50 -3.86 4.03
CA PHE A 72 -7.48 -4.95 4.07
C PHE A 72 -7.87 -5.22 5.50
N LEU A 73 -9.16 -5.39 5.74
CA LEU A 73 -9.65 -5.65 7.09
C LEU A 73 -9.32 -7.09 7.51
N ASN A 74 -9.53 -8.04 6.64
CA ASN A 74 -9.31 -9.45 6.93
C ASN A 74 -8.16 -10.02 6.11
N SER A 75 -7.49 -11.02 6.65
CA SER A 75 -6.53 -11.79 5.88
C SER A 75 -7.29 -12.78 5.01
N GLY A 76 -6.82 -12.95 3.78
CA GLY A 76 -7.41 -13.89 2.85
C GLY A 76 -6.43 -14.13 1.72
N LYS A 77 -6.90 -14.67 0.61
CA LYS A 77 -6.07 -14.99 -0.54
C LYS A 77 -5.25 -13.77 -1.02
N HIS A 78 -5.88 -12.59 -1.09
CA HIS A 78 -5.21 -11.39 -1.57
C HIS A 78 -4.04 -10.99 -0.67
N VAL A 79 -4.24 -11.04 0.64
CA VAL A 79 -3.21 -10.67 1.60
C VAL A 79 -2.15 -11.74 1.73
N GLN A 80 -2.55 -13.02 1.76
CA GLN A 80 -1.64 -14.12 2.05
C GLN A 80 -0.90 -14.66 0.83
N ILE A 81 -1.45 -14.51 -0.36
CA ILE A 81 -0.91 -15.11 -1.57
C ILE A 81 -0.63 -14.07 -2.65
N ASP A 82 -1.64 -13.32 -3.07
CA ASP A 82 -1.53 -12.45 -4.24
C ASP A 82 -0.50 -11.33 -4.05
N ILE A 83 -0.57 -10.61 -2.95
CA ILE A 83 0.36 -9.51 -2.67
C ILE A 83 1.79 -10.03 -2.48
N PRO A 84 2.04 -11.06 -1.67
CA PRO A 84 3.39 -11.62 -1.56
C PRO A 84 3.97 -12.08 -2.89
N ASN A 85 3.16 -12.65 -3.77
CA ASN A 85 3.63 -13.08 -5.09
C ASN A 85 4.04 -11.90 -5.97
N ILE A 86 3.28 -10.81 -5.95
CA ILE A 86 3.63 -9.60 -6.69
C ILE A 86 4.97 -9.04 -6.19
N ILE A 87 5.16 -9.02 -4.87
CA ILE A 87 6.39 -8.51 -4.27
C ILE A 87 7.57 -9.42 -4.61
N LYS A 88 7.35 -10.73 -4.63
CA LYS A 88 8.37 -11.68 -5.04
C LYS A 88 8.86 -11.39 -6.47
N ASP A 89 7.91 -11.14 -7.39
CA ASP A 89 8.25 -10.78 -8.76
C ASP A 89 9.05 -9.49 -8.81
N LEU A 90 8.66 -8.49 -8.04
CA LEU A 90 9.39 -7.22 -7.96
C LEU A 90 10.80 -7.39 -7.44
N ARG A 91 11.00 -8.26 -6.43
CA ARG A 91 12.33 -8.55 -5.91
C ARG A 91 13.23 -9.18 -6.96
N GLU A 92 12.68 -10.04 -7.80
CA GLU A 92 13.43 -10.65 -8.89
C GLU A 92 13.76 -9.65 -10.00
N GLU A 93 12.83 -8.74 -10.30
CA GLU A 93 13.00 -7.75 -11.36
C GLU A 93 13.93 -6.59 -10.93
N ALA A 94 13.94 -6.24 -9.65
CA ALA A 94 14.73 -5.12 -9.13
C ALA A 94 15.46 -5.53 -7.84
N PRO A 95 16.50 -6.39 -7.96
CA PRO A 95 17.19 -6.90 -6.78
C PRO A 95 17.96 -5.85 -5.98
N GLU A 96 18.21 -4.67 -6.56
CA GLU A 96 18.88 -3.57 -5.87
C GLU A 96 17.95 -2.76 -4.96
N VAL A 97 16.64 -3.00 -5.03
CA VAL A 97 15.65 -2.29 -4.21
C VAL A 97 15.23 -3.17 -3.04
N ASN A 98 15.11 -2.56 -1.87
CA ASN A 98 14.63 -3.24 -0.68
C ASN A 98 13.10 -3.10 -0.60
N PHE A 99 12.40 -4.22 -0.73
CA PHE A 99 10.94 -4.27 -0.64
C PHE A 99 10.51 -4.84 0.71
N GLU A 100 9.62 -4.15 1.40
CA GLU A 100 9.12 -4.55 2.72
C GLU A 100 7.60 -4.59 2.71
N LEU A 101 7.02 -5.71 3.11
CA LEU A 101 5.57 -5.87 3.23
C LEU A 101 5.18 -5.74 4.71
N LEU A 102 4.38 -4.74 5.04
CA LEU A 102 3.85 -4.57 6.39
C LEU A 102 2.62 -5.46 6.60
N PRO A 103 2.27 -5.79 7.85
CA PRO A 103 1.01 -6.47 8.12
C PRO A 103 -0.18 -5.66 7.60
N HIS A 104 -1.24 -6.33 7.20
CA HIS A 104 -2.43 -5.65 6.69
C HIS A 104 -3.14 -4.88 7.82
N PHE A 105 -3.94 -3.87 7.43
CA PHE A 105 -4.61 -2.97 8.36
C PHE A 105 -5.38 -3.71 9.46
N GLY A 106 -6.12 -4.78 9.10
CA GLY A 106 -6.91 -5.54 10.07
C GLY A 106 -6.09 -6.20 11.17
N LYS A 107 -4.79 -6.31 11.00
CA LYS A 107 -3.89 -6.86 12.02
C LYS A 107 -3.36 -5.79 13.00
N SER A 108 -3.70 -4.53 12.79
CA SER A 108 -3.24 -3.46 13.68
C SER A 108 -3.84 -3.64 15.08
N GLN A 109 -2.98 -3.52 16.08
CA GLN A 109 -3.40 -3.58 17.48
C GLN A 109 -4.25 -2.37 17.89
N LYS A 110 -4.24 -1.32 17.07
CA LYS A 110 -4.98 -0.09 17.37
C LYS A 110 -6.43 -0.11 16.91
N ILE A 111 -6.85 -1.12 16.16
CA ILE A 111 -8.23 -1.22 15.67
C ILE A 111 -9.24 -1.23 16.83
N GLU A 112 -8.95 -2.00 17.88
CA GLU A 112 -9.83 -2.06 19.03
C GLU A 112 -9.96 -0.69 19.70
N GLU A 113 -8.88 0.06 19.80
CA GLU A 113 -8.89 1.41 20.36
C GLU A 113 -9.75 2.35 19.52
N ILE A 114 -9.64 2.26 18.20
CA ILE A 114 -10.45 3.05 17.28
C ILE A 114 -11.93 2.76 17.48
N ILE A 115 -12.28 1.47 17.50
CA ILE A 115 -13.67 1.05 17.67
C ILE A 115 -14.22 1.53 19.02
N LEU A 116 -13.45 1.32 20.09
CA LEU A 116 -13.87 1.74 21.42
C LEU A 116 -14.08 3.25 21.50
N SER A 117 -13.22 4.03 20.83
CA SER A 117 -13.35 5.46 20.76
C SER A 117 -14.61 5.89 20.03
N ASP A 118 -14.96 5.18 18.96
CA ASP A 118 -16.11 5.52 18.13
C ASP A 118 -17.45 5.19 18.80
N ILE A 119 -17.50 4.11 19.62
CA ILE A 119 -18.74 3.65 20.23
C ILE A 119 -19.00 4.22 21.63
N ASN A 120 -18.01 4.87 22.21
CA ASN A 120 -18.13 5.52 23.53
C ASN A 120 -17.95 7.04 23.39
#